data_b92269d1a230f5ee0320086eba7794f7
#
_entry.id   b92269d1a230f5ee0320086eba7794f7
#
_cell.length_a   1.000
_cell.length_b   1.000
_cell.length_c   1.000
_cell.angle_alpha   90.00
_cell.angle_beta   90.00
_cell.angle_gamma   90.00
#
_symmetry.space_group_name_H-M   'P 1'
#
loop_
_entity.id
_entity.type
_entity.pdbx_description
1 polymer ?
#
loop_
_entity_poly.entity_id
_entity_poly.type
_entity_poly.pdbx_seq_one_letter_code
_entity_poly.pdbx_strand_id
1 'polypeptide(L)'
;VHEDVTGDWNRLQQIFLNILGNSVKFTPAGGSLEMTVTEREAKKYGCCSYDFAFTDNGIGMKEEFVTHIFEPFSREEDSRISKVEGTGLGMTIAQNFVRMMGGSISVESAPEKGTKVTVTLLLKLQNPEGAEREGSGQEDLHSPEEPFRGFRVLLVEDNVINQEIAMEIIGATGAEVECASDGREGLNRFGTMPEGYFDIIFMDIQMPVMNGYEATRAIRKLPKSDALSVPIVALSANSFAEDINASRGAGMNEHMTKPLEVPRLIAVMSRWLKPRGN
;
A
#
# COMPACT_ATOMS: atom_id res chain seq x y z
N VAL A 1 -18.56 24.04 -1.81
CA VAL A 1 -17.50 23.05 -2.04
C VAL A 1 -16.99 23.28 -3.44
N HIS A 2 -15.67 23.44 -3.61
CA HIS A 2 -15.06 23.47 -4.94
C HIS A 2 -15.08 22.06 -5.51
N GLU A 3 -15.62 21.93 -6.74
CA GLU A 3 -15.77 20.61 -7.39
C GLU A 3 -14.53 20.27 -8.25
N ASP A 4 -13.84 21.29 -8.75
CA ASP A 4 -12.65 21.12 -9.59
C ASP A 4 -11.38 21.06 -8.74
N VAL A 5 -11.03 19.85 -8.34
CA VAL A 5 -9.81 19.56 -7.55
C VAL A 5 -8.92 18.56 -8.27
N THR A 6 -7.62 18.63 -7.98
CA THR A 6 -6.62 17.70 -8.49
C THR A 6 -6.16 16.78 -7.36
N GLY A 7 -6.21 15.49 -7.61
CA GLY A 7 -5.78 14.44 -6.68
C GLY A 7 -5.52 13.12 -7.39
N ASP A 8 -4.96 12.16 -6.66
CA ASP A 8 -4.78 10.79 -7.15
C ASP A 8 -6.12 10.06 -7.11
N TRP A 9 -6.80 10.04 -8.27
CA TRP A 9 -8.12 9.43 -8.39
C TRP A 9 -8.12 7.93 -8.08
N ASN A 10 -7.09 7.20 -8.49
CA ASN A 10 -7.01 5.76 -8.25
C ASN A 10 -6.92 5.45 -6.76
N ARG A 11 -6.09 6.18 -6.03
CA ARG A 11 -5.98 6.03 -4.57
C ARG A 11 -7.25 6.45 -3.84
N LEU A 12 -7.88 7.57 -4.25
CA LEU A 12 -9.17 7.99 -3.71
C LEU A 12 -10.25 6.93 -3.91
N GLN A 13 -10.34 6.38 -5.12
CA GLN A 13 -11.28 5.32 -5.44
C GLN A 13 -11.06 4.09 -4.54
N GLN A 14 -9.81 3.67 -4.36
CA GLN A 14 -9.49 2.52 -3.52
C GLN A 14 -9.80 2.76 -2.04
N ILE A 15 -9.48 3.97 -1.51
CA ILE A 15 -9.88 4.36 -0.15
C ILE A 15 -11.39 4.24 0.01
N PHE A 16 -12.16 4.81 -0.92
CA PHE A 16 -13.63 4.83 -0.87
C PHE A 16 -14.20 3.43 -1.01
N LEU A 17 -13.70 2.61 -1.91
CA LEU A 17 -14.16 1.22 -2.09
C LEU A 17 -13.92 0.38 -0.83
N ASN A 18 -12.78 0.54 -0.17
CA ASN A 18 -12.49 -0.18 1.08
C ASN A 18 -13.43 0.24 2.23
N ILE A 19 -13.72 1.54 2.35
CA ILE A 19 -14.62 2.04 3.39
C ILE A 19 -16.06 1.67 3.09
N LEU A 20 -16.55 1.97 1.87
CA LEU A 20 -17.92 1.68 1.44
C LEU A 20 -18.20 0.17 1.43
N GLY A 21 -17.24 -0.65 0.99
CA GLY A 21 -17.35 -2.10 1.02
C GLY A 21 -17.58 -2.63 2.44
N ASN A 22 -16.88 -2.08 3.43
CA ASN A 22 -17.11 -2.43 4.83
C ASN A 22 -18.49 -1.94 5.31
N SER A 23 -18.87 -0.69 5.01
CA SER A 23 -20.19 -0.18 5.42
C SER A 23 -21.34 -1.01 4.83
N VAL A 24 -21.30 -1.36 3.54
CA VAL A 24 -22.31 -2.24 2.92
C VAL A 24 -22.33 -3.62 3.55
N LYS A 25 -21.17 -4.16 3.85
CA LYS A 25 -21.00 -5.51 4.40
C LYS A 25 -21.54 -5.65 5.81
N PHE A 26 -21.39 -4.62 6.66
CA PHE A 26 -21.75 -4.64 8.07
C PHE A 26 -23.04 -3.89 8.39
N THR A 27 -23.73 -3.37 7.38
CA THR A 27 -25.05 -2.76 7.52
C THR A 27 -26.12 -3.77 7.11
N PRO A 28 -27.07 -4.12 8.01
CA PRO A 28 -28.17 -5.03 7.67
C PRO A 28 -29.07 -4.51 6.55
N ALA A 29 -29.80 -5.41 5.90
CA ALA A 29 -30.79 -5.05 4.90
C ALA A 29 -31.82 -4.06 5.48
N GLY A 30 -32.06 -2.96 4.75
CA GLY A 30 -32.90 -1.85 5.19
C GLY A 30 -32.17 -0.78 5.99
N GLY A 31 -30.87 -0.94 6.25
CA GLY A 31 -30.03 0.08 6.82
C GLY A 31 -29.71 1.21 5.84
N SER A 32 -28.99 2.21 6.32
CA SER A 32 -28.60 3.41 5.55
C SER A 32 -27.10 3.60 5.57
N LEU A 33 -26.60 4.12 4.47
CA LEU A 33 -25.21 4.58 4.29
C LEU A 33 -25.28 5.99 3.70
N GLU A 34 -24.58 6.91 4.32
CA GLU A 34 -24.48 8.32 3.92
C GLU A 34 -23.03 8.71 3.73
N MET A 35 -22.73 9.41 2.64
CA MET A 35 -21.44 10.05 2.40
C MET A 35 -21.63 11.56 2.38
N THR A 36 -20.86 12.28 3.20
CA THR A 36 -20.83 13.74 3.21
C THR A 36 -19.43 14.24 2.90
N VAL A 37 -19.37 15.34 2.15
CA VAL A 37 -18.10 16.01 1.83
C VAL A 37 -18.16 17.42 2.39
N THR A 38 -17.21 17.75 3.26
CA THR A 38 -17.07 19.06 3.86
C THR A 38 -15.74 19.67 3.47
N GLU A 39 -15.78 20.84 2.86
CA GLU A 39 -14.59 21.63 2.54
C GLU A 39 -14.22 22.54 3.72
N ARG A 40 -12.92 22.64 3.98
CA ARG A 40 -12.34 23.56 4.95
C ARG A 40 -11.19 24.34 4.32
N GLU A 41 -11.05 25.58 4.73
CA GLU A 41 -9.88 26.36 4.32
C GLU A 41 -8.58 25.69 4.76
N ALA A 42 -7.62 25.63 3.84
CA ALA A 42 -6.29 25.14 4.14
C ALA A 42 -5.30 26.28 4.28
N LYS A 43 -4.31 26.13 5.17
CA LYS A 43 -3.20 27.10 5.31
C LYS A 43 -2.29 27.15 4.08
N LYS A 44 -2.40 26.17 3.16
CA LYS A 44 -1.59 26.09 1.95
C LYS A 44 -2.34 26.72 0.79
N TYR A 45 -1.73 27.74 0.19
CA TYR A 45 -2.29 28.47 -0.96
C TYR A 45 -2.62 27.53 -2.13
N GLY A 46 -3.80 27.75 -2.75
CA GLY A 46 -4.28 26.93 -3.88
C GLY A 46 -4.71 25.51 -3.50
N CYS A 47 -4.86 25.22 -2.20
CA CYS A 47 -5.34 23.94 -1.71
C CYS A 47 -6.51 24.16 -0.76
N CYS A 48 -7.43 23.17 -0.73
CA CYS A 48 -8.46 23.06 0.30
C CYS A 48 -8.37 21.73 1.02
N SER A 49 -8.76 21.71 2.28
CA SER A 49 -8.88 20.48 3.05
C SER A 49 -10.28 19.92 2.90
N TYR A 50 -10.41 18.66 2.57
CA TYR A 50 -11.69 17.98 2.40
C TYR A 50 -11.85 16.88 3.43
N ASP A 51 -12.96 16.91 4.17
CA ASP A 51 -13.40 15.81 5.02
C ASP A 51 -14.44 14.99 4.27
N PHE A 52 -14.11 13.75 3.94
CA PHE A 52 -15.03 12.75 3.40
C PHE A 52 -15.51 11.88 4.57
N ALA A 53 -16.75 12.06 5.00
CA ALA A 53 -17.32 11.29 6.09
C ALA A 53 -18.31 10.25 5.55
N PHE A 54 -18.06 8.98 5.88
CA PHE A 54 -18.90 7.82 5.56
C PHE A 54 -19.57 7.37 6.84
N THR A 55 -20.89 7.43 6.90
CA THR A 55 -21.67 7.08 8.08
C THR A 55 -22.66 5.98 7.74
N ASP A 56 -22.62 4.88 8.46
CA ASP A 56 -23.59 3.80 8.36
C ASP A 56 -24.31 3.59 9.72
N ASN A 57 -25.50 3.02 9.66
CA ASN A 57 -26.26 2.58 10.82
C ASN A 57 -26.17 1.06 11.03
N GLY A 58 -25.02 0.48 10.70
CA GLY A 58 -24.72 -0.94 10.82
C GLY A 58 -24.59 -1.43 12.27
N ILE A 59 -24.06 -2.62 12.42
CA ILE A 59 -23.88 -3.27 13.74
C ILE A 59 -22.94 -2.51 14.68
N GLY A 60 -22.10 -1.60 14.13
CA GLY A 60 -21.05 -0.91 14.88
C GLY A 60 -19.97 -1.86 15.41
N MET A 61 -19.05 -1.31 16.19
CA MET A 61 -17.88 -2.00 16.73
C MET A 61 -17.66 -1.66 18.20
N LYS A 62 -17.06 -2.58 18.96
CA LYS A 62 -16.64 -2.33 20.33
C LYS A 62 -15.45 -1.37 20.35
N GLU A 63 -15.37 -0.54 21.40
CA GLU A 63 -14.31 0.46 21.56
C GLU A 63 -12.91 -0.16 21.50
N GLU A 64 -12.75 -1.33 22.09
CA GLU A 64 -11.48 -2.09 22.06
C GLU A 64 -11.06 -2.43 20.62
N PHE A 65 -12.02 -2.80 19.75
CA PHE A 65 -11.72 -3.14 18.35
C PHE A 65 -11.44 -1.90 17.50
N VAL A 66 -12.10 -0.77 17.76
CA VAL A 66 -11.87 0.49 17.05
C VAL A 66 -10.39 0.92 17.11
N THR A 67 -9.71 0.64 18.23
CA THR A 67 -8.27 0.96 18.39
C THR A 67 -7.36 0.11 17.50
N HIS A 68 -7.82 -1.07 17.09
CA HIS A 68 -7.06 -2.04 16.28
C HIS A 68 -7.56 -2.18 14.83
N ILE A 69 -8.60 -1.41 14.43
CA ILE A 69 -9.23 -1.58 13.10
C ILE A 69 -8.28 -1.36 11.92
N PHE A 70 -7.21 -0.61 12.14
CA PHE A 70 -6.18 -0.34 11.13
C PHE A 70 -5.01 -1.33 11.16
N GLU A 71 -4.99 -2.26 12.12
CA GLU A 71 -4.00 -3.33 12.14
C GLU A 71 -4.32 -4.37 11.06
N PRO A 72 -3.31 -4.88 10.36
CA PRO A 72 -3.51 -5.91 9.35
C PRO A 72 -4.19 -7.14 9.97
N PHE A 73 -5.17 -7.70 9.23
CA PHE A 73 -5.92 -8.91 9.62
C PHE A 73 -6.81 -8.77 10.86
N SER A 74 -6.98 -7.55 11.37
CA SER A 74 -7.89 -7.31 12.49
C SER A 74 -9.31 -7.67 12.12
N ARG A 75 -9.92 -8.55 12.92
CA ARG A 75 -11.34 -8.95 12.81
C ARG A 75 -11.93 -8.99 14.19
N GLU A 76 -13.13 -8.44 14.35
CA GLU A 76 -13.86 -8.54 15.61
C GLU A 76 -14.40 -9.98 15.77
N GLU A 77 -14.09 -10.61 16.90
CA GLU A 77 -14.62 -11.93 17.28
C GLU A 77 -16.07 -11.79 17.78
N ASP A 78 -17.01 -11.60 16.86
CA ASP A 78 -18.43 -11.63 17.15
C ASP A 78 -19.10 -12.73 16.33
N SER A 79 -19.94 -13.55 16.98
CA SER A 79 -20.70 -14.64 16.34
C SER A 79 -21.61 -14.14 15.19
N ARG A 80 -22.00 -12.87 15.22
CA ARG A 80 -22.80 -12.21 14.17
C ARG A 80 -21.98 -11.95 12.90
N ILE A 81 -20.65 -11.83 13.03
CA ILE A 81 -19.70 -11.47 11.98
C ILE A 81 -18.98 -12.71 11.43
N SER A 82 -18.98 -13.83 12.13
CA SER A 82 -18.21 -15.03 11.79
C SER A 82 -18.51 -15.62 10.41
N LYS A 83 -19.66 -15.27 9.80
CA LYS A 83 -20.06 -15.70 8.44
C LYS A 83 -19.71 -14.70 7.34
N VAL A 84 -19.16 -13.54 7.69
CA VAL A 84 -18.90 -12.45 6.74
C VAL A 84 -17.46 -12.57 6.27
N GLU A 85 -17.27 -12.98 5.01
CA GLU A 85 -15.94 -13.10 4.38
C GLU A 85 -15.24 -11.75 4.28
N GLY A 86 -13.92 -11.74 4.53
CA GLY A 86 -13.06 -10.57 4.35
C GLY A 86 -11.67 -10.79 4.91
N THR A 87 -10.69 -10.23 4.28
CA THR A 87 -9.27 -10.39 4.62
C THR A 87 -8.85 -9.63 5.89
N GLY A 88 -9.64 -8.65 6.34
CA GLY A 88 -9.26 -7.74 7.44
C GLY A 88 -8.21 -6.69 7.02
N LEU A 89 -8.04 -6.44 5.72
CA LEU A 89 -7.01 -5.56 5.19
C LEU A 89 -7.53 -4.22 4.66
N GLY A 90 -8.81 -4.16 4.30
CA GLY A 90 -9.36 -2.98 3.63
C GLY A 90 -9.12 -1.67 4.40
N MET A 91 -9.27 -1.65 5.72
CA MET A 91 -9.03 -0.45 6.52
C MET A 91 -7.54 -0.11 6.65
N THR A 92 -6.67 -1.12 6.71
CA THR A 92 -5.22 -0.93 6.70
C THR A 92 -4.75 -0.30 5.38
N ILE A 93 -5.26 -0.80 4.24
CA ILE A 93 -4.97 -0.26 2.91
C ILE A 93 -5.49 1.18 2.79
N ALA A 94 -6.74 1.45 3.21
CA ALA A 94 -7.30 2.79 3.21
C ALA A 94 -6.45 3.77 4.03
N GLN A 95 -6.02 3.39 5.25
CA GLN A 95 -5.16 4.22 6.09
C GLN A 95 -3.80 4.51 5.42
N ASN A 96 -3.20 3.50 4.80
CA ASN A 96 -1.92 3.67 4.11
C ASN A 96 -2.03 4.65 2.94
N PHE A 97 -3.06 4.53 2.09
CA PHE A 97 -3.27 5.47 1.00
C PHE A 97 -3.57 6.88 1.48
N VAL A 98 -4.39 7.04 2.52
CA VAL A 98 -4.65 8.35 3.14
C VAL A 98 -3.35 8.99 3.63
N ARG A 99 -2.47 8.23 4.31
CA ARG A 99 -1.15 8.71 4.75
C ARG A 99 -0.24 9.08 3.59
N MET A 100 -0.21 8.28 2.51
CA MET A 100 0.55 8.59 1.29
C MET A 100 0.10 9.90 0.64
N MET A 101 -1.20 10.22 0.72
CA MET A 101 -1.77 11.47 0.23
C MET A 101 -1.60 12.63 1.23
N GLY A 102 -0.86 12.43 2.32
CA GLY A 102 -0.62 13.45 3.35
C GLY A 102 -1.85 13.78 4.19
N GLY A 103 -2.84 12.88 4.22
CA GLY A 103 -4.09 13.03 4.95
C GLY A 103 -4.13 12.31 6.29
N SER A 104 -5.33 12.27 6.87
CA SER A 104 -5.64 11.52 8.09
C SER A 104 -6.96 10.79 7.97
N ILE A 105 -7.10 9.69 8.68
CA ILE A 105 -8.32 8.90 8.77
C ILE A 105 -8.66 8.64 10.24
N SER A 106 -9.93 8.78 10.59
CA SER A 106 -10.45 8.50 11.94
C SER A 106 -11.73 7.67 11.85
N VAL A 107 -12.00 6.90 12.91
CA VAL A 107 -13.18 6.04 13.03
C VAL A 107 -13.86 6.31 14.36
N GLU A 108 -15.17 6.53 14.30
CA GLU A 108 -16.07 6.62 15.43
C GLU A 108 -17.10 5.50 15.29
N SER A 109 -17.21 4.60 16.27
CA SER A 109 -18.16 3.50 16.22
C SER A 109 -18.57 3.06 17.61
N ALA A 110 -19.80 2.55 17.74
CA ALA A 110 -20.26 1.90 18.95
C ALA A 110 -21.23 0.77 18.56
N PRO A 111 -21.32 -0.30 19.36
CA PRO A 111 -22.23 -1.39 19.11
C PRO A 111 -23.67 -0.90 18.93
N GLU A 112 -24.35 -1.41 17.90
CA GLU A 112 -25.75 -1.07 17.52
C GLU A 112 -25.97 0.42 17.12
N LYS A 113 -24.91 1.22 16.98
CA LYS A 113 -25.01 2.64 16.59
C LYS A 113 -24.40 2.93 15.23
N GLY A 114 -23.86 1.89 14.58
CA GLY A 114 -23.18 2.03 13.28
C GLY A 114 -21.75 2.55 13.40
N THR A 115 -21.22 2.96 12.25
CA THR A 115 -19.84 3.42 12.13
C THR A 115 -19.77 4.70 11.32
N LYS A 116 -18.90 5.62 11.75
CA LYS A 116 -18.53 6.81 10.99
C LYS A 116 -17.04 6.80 10.75
N VAL A 117 -16.64 6.78 9.48
CA VAL A 117 -15.24 6.89 9.04
C VAL A 117 -15.05 8.26 8.41
N THR A 118 -14.09 9.03 8.89
CA THR A 118 -13.76 10.36 8.33
C THR A 118 -12.36 10.35 7.75
N VAL A 119 -12.24 10.65 6.46
CA VAL A 119 -10.99 10.81 5.74
C VAL A 119 -10.76 12.28 5.45
N THR A 120 -9.65 12.84 5.92
CA THR A 120 -9.27 14.23 5.66
C THR A 120 -8.10 14.28 4.69
N LEU A 121 -8.27 14.98 3.56
CA LEU A 121 -7.24 15.13 2.53
C LEU A 121 -7.06 16.58 2.14
N LEU A 122 -5.82 16.95 1.81
CA LEU A 122 -5.48 18.23 1.24
C LEU A 122 -5.42 18.11 -0.29
N LEU A 123 -6.35 18.73 -1.01
CA LEU A 123 -6.44 18.68 -2.45
C LEU A 123 -6.14 20.05 -3.07
N LYS A 124 -5.48 20.06 -4.25
CA LYS A 124 -5.21 21.29 -5.00
C LYS A 124 -6.45 21.71 -5.78
N LEU A 125 -6.77 23.01 -5.79
CA LEU A 125 -7.81 23.59 -6.64
C LEU A 125 -7.29 23.72 -8.08
N GLN A 126 -8.10 23.36 -9.07
CA GLN A 126 -7.73 23.48 -10.48
C GLN A 126 -7.71 24.93 -10.98
N ASN A 127 -8.59 25.80 -10.43
CA ASN A 127 -8.66 27.21 -10.73
C ASN A 127 -8.81 28.03 -9.45
N PRO A 128 -7.74 28.50 -8.84
CA PRO A 128 -7.84 29.47 -7.76
C PRO A 128 -8.16 30.87 -8.33
N GLU A 129 -9.40 31.14 -8.69
CA GLU A 129 -9.83 32.50 -9.01
C GLU A 129 -9.81 33.35 -7.75
N GLY A 130 -8.87 34.28 -7.64
CA GLY A 130 -8.88 35.35 -6.68
C GLY A 130 -7.67 35.60 -5.83
N ALA A 131 -6.52 34.98 -6.11
CA ALA A 131 -5.33 35.24 -5.32
C ALA A 131 -4.16 35.74 -6.18
N GLU A 132 -3.82 36.99 -5.95
CA GLU A 132 -2.72 37.69 -6.62
C GLU A 132 -1.37 36.95 -6.51
N ARG A 133 -0.67 36.94 -7.63
CA ARG A 133 0.64 36.33 -7.81
C ARG A 133 1.69 37.06 -6.98
N GLU A 134 2.35 36.35 -6.06
CA GLU A 134 3.77 36.63 -5.77
C GLU A 134 4.50 35.31 -5.51
N GLY A 135 5.57 35.08 -6.27
CA GLY A 135 6.53 34.01 -6.02
C GLY A 135 6.65 32.96 -7.13
N SER A 136 7.40 33.34 -8.18
CA SER A 136 7.88 32.46 -9.23
C SER A 136 8.65 31.26 -8.70
N GLY A 137 8.10 30.08 -8.91
CA GLY A 137 8.78 28.81 -8.88
C GLY A 137 7.94 27.86 -9.72
N GLN A 138 8.37 27.66 -10.97
CA GLN A 138 7.85 26.62 -11.82
C GLN A 138 8.19 25.28 -11.18
N GLU A 139 7.28 24.73 -10.38
CA GLU A 139 7.24 23.30 -10.14
C GLU A 139 6.24 22.71 -11.13
N ASP A 140 6.77 21.97 -12.08
CA ASP A 140 6.05 21.20 -13.08
C ASP A 140 4.88 20.45 -12.43
N LEU A 141 3.70 20.61 -13.06
CA LEU A 141 2.50 19.83 -12.80
C LEU A 141 2.78 18.36 -13.15
N HIS A 142 3.40 17.63 -12.23
CA HIS A 142 3.51 16.20 -12.35
C HIS A 142 2.13 15.61 -12.02
N SER A 143 1.61 14.82 -12.95
CA SER A 143 0.65 13.72 -12.71
C SER A 143 0.99 13.03 -11.39
N PRO A 144 0.03 12.39 -10.68
CA PRO A 144 0.33 11.66 -9.46
C PRO A 144 1.60 10.85 -9.73
N GLU A 145 2.64 11.15 -8.95
CA GLU A 145 3.96 10.58 -9.20
C GLU A 145 3.82 9.07 -9.07
N GLU A 146 3.83 8.40 -10.21
CA GLU A 146 4.15 6.99 -10.33
C GLU A 146 5.70 6.91 -10.38
N PRO A 147 6.37 7.06 -9.22
CA PRO A 147 7.81 7.27 -9.18
C PRO A 147 8.58 6.08 -9.76
N PHE A 148 7.89 4.93 -9.88
CA PHE A 148 8.47 3.69 -10.36
C PHE A 148 7.78 3.14 -11.62
N ARG A 149 7.13 4.00 -12.38
CA ARG A 149 6.54 3.63 -13.67
C ARG A 149 7.60 3.09 -14.63
N GLY A 150 7.32 1.92 -15.21
CA GLY A 150 8.23 1.23 -16.15
C GLY A 150 9.31 0.37 -15.46
N PHE A 151 9.34 0.32 -14.12
CA PHE A 151 10.15 -0.67 -13.40
C PHE A 151 9.35 -1.96 -13.17
N ARG A 152 10.06 -3.10 -13.20
CA ARG A 152 9.49 -4.43 -12.97
C ARG A 152 10.03 -5.05 -11.69
N VAL A 153 9.11 -5.46 -10.86
CA VAL A 153 9.34 -6.05 -9.54
C VAL A 153 8.97 -7.53 -9.58
N LEU A 154 9.88 -8.40 -9.14
CA LEU A 154 9.54 -9.77 -8.81
C LEU A 154 9.28 -9.88 -7.31
N LEU A 155 8.08 -10.24 -6.94
CA LEU A 155 7.68 -10.52 -5.56
C LEU A 155 7.62 -12.03 -5.35
N VAL A 156 8.41 -12.54 -4.41
CA VAL A 156 8.43 -13.97 -4.05
C VAL A 156 7.91 -14.09 -2.62
N GLU A 157 6.71 -14.63 -2.49
CA GLU A 157 5.94 -14.69 -1.24
C GLU A 157 4.99 -15.90 -1.32
N ASP A 158 4.91 -16.75 -0.31
CA ASP A 158 4.06 -17.95 -0.32
C ASP A 158 2.62 -17.69 0.14
N ASN A 159 2.41 -16.65 0.92
CA ASN A 159 1.09 -16.29 1.41
C ASN A 159 0.35 -15.41 0.40
N VAL A 160 -0.74 -15.93 -0.17
CA VAL A 160 -1.55 -15.24 -1.19
C VAL A 160 -2.03 -13.87 -0.72
N ILE A 161 -2.39 -13.74 0.57
CA ILE A 161 -2.86 -12.47 1.13
C ILE A 161 -1.71 -11.45 1.18
N ASN A 162 -0.52 -11.88 1.60
CA ASN A 162 0.66 -11.01 1.60
C ASN A 162 1.06 -10.60 0.17
N GLN A 163 0.90 -11.52 -0.81
CA GLN A 163 1.09 -11.19 -2.23
C GLN A 163 0.14 -10.08 -2.66
N GLU A 164 -1.17 -10.24 -2.41
CA GLU A 164 -2.19 -9.25 -2.80
C GLU A 164 -1.89 -7.88 -2.21
N ILE A 165 -1.53 -7.82 -0.91
CA ILE A 165 -1.17 -6.56 -0.25
C ILE A 165 0.07 -5.92 -0.89
N ALA A 166 1.13 -6.71 -1.06
CA ALA A 166 2.37 -6.19 -1.61
C ALA A 166 2.20 -5.75 -3.07
N MET A 167 1.44 -6.52 -3.89
CA MET A 167 1.08 -6.14 -5.26
C MET A 167 0.33 -4.81 -5.30
N GLU A 168 -0.66 -4.63 -4.43
CA GLU A 168 -1.43 -3.39 -4.36
C GLU A 168 -0.53 -2.21 -3.98
N ILE A 169 0.28 -2.36 -2.94
CA ILE A 169 1.17 -1.29 -2.46
C ILE A 169 2.24 -0.94 -3.51
N ILE A 170 2.88 -1.94 -4.11
CA ILE A 170 3.93 -1.72 -5.12
C ILE A 170 3.31 -1.20 -6.42
N GLY A 171 2.18 -1.78 -6.86
CA GLY A 171 1.46 -1.35 -8.06
C GLY A 171 0.98 0.09 -7.99
N ALA A 172 0.54 0.56 -6.80
CA ALA A 172 0.17 1.95 -6.57
C ALA A 172 1.32 2.95 -6.77
N THR A 173 2.57 2.49 -6.83
CA THR A 173 3.75 3.30 -7.17
C THR A 173 4.02 3.41 -8.67
N GLY A 174 3.23 2.73 -9.50
CA GLY A 174 3.39 2.64 -10.95
C GLY A 174 4.31 1.51 -11.44
N ALA A 175 4.91 0.72 -10.55
CA ALA A 175 5.73 -0.42 -10.92
C ALA A 175 4.88 -1.63 -11.35
N GLU A 176 5.35 -2.37 -12.33
CA GLU A 176 4.77 -3.66 -12.73
C GLU A 176 5.24 -4.76 -11.76
N VAL A 177 4.31 -5.56 -11.22
CA VAL A 177 4.64 -6.61 -10.24
C VAL A 177 4.29 -7.97 -10.79
N GLU A 178 5.26 -8.88 -10.76
CA GLU A 178 5.04 -10.31 -10.99
C GLU A 178 5.27 -11.09 -9.70
N CYS A 179 4.39 -12.05 -9.40
CA CYS A 179 4.48 -12.85 -8.17
C CYS A 179 4.97 -14.27 -8.45
N ALA A 180 5.68 -14.80 -7.47
CA ALA A 180 6.00 -16.21 -7.37
C ALA A 180 5.65 -16.72 -5.97
N SER A 181 5.14 -17.94 -5.86
CA SER A 181 4.58 -18.51 -4.64
C SER A 181 5.62 -19.24 -3.75
N ASP A 182 6.84 -19.41 -4.23
CA ASP A 182 7.96 -19.97 -3.48
C ASP A 182 9.29 -19.61 -4.14
N GLY A 183 10.40 -19.90 -3.44
CA GLY A 183 11.73 -19.59 -3.93
C GLY A 183 12.12 -20.33 -5.21
N ARG A 184 11.55 -21.51 -5.46
CA ARG A 184 11.80 -22.30 -6.69
C ARG A 184 11.13 -21.62 -7.89
N GLU A 185 9.88 -21.19 -7.74
CA GLU A 185 9.19 -20.45 -8.78
C GLU A 185 9.89 -19.12 -9.05
N GLY A 186 10.28 -18.38 -7.99
CA GLY A 186 11.02 -17.11 -8.11
C GLY A 186 12.34 -17.28 -8.88
N LEU A 187 13.14 -18.32 -8.56
CA LEU A 187 14.35 -18.66 -9.28
C LEU A 187 14.08 -18.97 -10.76
N ASN A 188 13.04 -19.76 -11.05
CA ASN A 188 12.68 -20.13 -12.41
C ASN A 188 12.24 -18.92 -13.22
N ARG A 189 11.37 -18.05 -12.65
CA ARG A 189 10.92 -16.81 -13.31
C ARG A 189 12.11 -15.92 -13.64
N PHE A 190 12.95 -15.61 -12.66
CA PHE A 190 14.14 -14.80 -12.91
C PHE A 190 15.08 -15.44 -13.95
N GLY A 191 15.26 -16.76 -13.90
CA GLY A 191 16.16 -17.49 -14.80
C GLY A 191 15.68 -17.54 -16.25
N THR A 192 14.37 -17.57 -16.50
CA THR A 192 13.78 -17.70 -17.84
C THR A 192 13.56 -16.36 -18.54
N MET A 193 13.45 -15.26 -17.79
CA MET A 193 13.26 -13.93 -18.36
C MET A 193 14.57 -13.38 -18.96
N PRO A 194 14.50 -12.45 -19.92
CA PRO A 194 15.67 -11.77 -20.45
C PRO A 194 16.49 -11.06 -19.36
N GLU A 195 17.76 -10.80 -19.64
CA GLU A 195 18.60 -10.00 -18.75
C GLU A 195 18.03 -8.57 -18.58
N GLY A 196 18.02 -8.06 -17.34
CA GLY A 196 17.46 -6.75 -17.00
C GLY A 196 15.94 -6.67 -17.07
N TYR A 197 15.24 -7.81 -17.14
CA TYR A 197 13.77 -7.82 -17.13
C TYR A 197 13.21 -7.36 -15.79
N PHE A 198 13.75 -7.86 -14.68
CA PHE A 198 13.40 -7.41 -13.32
C PHE A 198 14.43 -6.39 -12.81
N ASP A 199 13.94 -5.31 -12.27
CA ASP A 199 14.75 -4.23 -11.71
C ASP A 199 15.04 -4.44 -10.22
N ILE A 200 14.18 -5.16 -9.50
CA ILE A 200 14.30 -5.50 -8.09
C ILE A 200 13.53 -6.78 -7.78
N ILE A 201 13.98 -7.52 -6.76
CA ILE A 201 13.31 -8.71 -6.24
C ILE A 201 13.01 -8.49 -4.76
N PHE A 202 11.75 -8.61 -4.36
CA PHE A 202 11.35 -8.76 -2.97
C PHE A 202 11.19 -10.25 -2.67
N MET A 203 11.92 -10.76 -1.69
CA MET A 203 12.05 -12.17 -1.41
C MET A 203 11.69 -12.47 0.04
N ASP A 204 10.58 -13.17 0.27
CA ASP A 204 10.31 -13.72 1.59
C ASP A 204 11.40 -14.72 1.98
N ILE A 205 11.79 -14.69 3.25
CA ILE A 205 12.78 -15.61 3.79
C ILE A 205 12.16 -16.98 4.06
N GLN A 206 10.97 -17.00 4.65
CA GLN A 206 10.33 -18.22 5.14
C GLN A 206 9.25 -18.70 4.18
N MET A 207 9.61 -19.59 3.27
CA MET A 207 8.70 -20.17 2.28
C MET A 207 8.89 -21.68 2.22
N PRO A 208 7.82 -22.44 1.83
CA PRO A 208 7.92 -23.87 1.54
C PRO A 208 8.75 -24.13 0.27
N VAL A 209 9.08 -25.37 0.01
CA VAL A 209 9.79 -25.88 -1.17
C VAL A 209 11.23 -25.36 -1.27
N MET A 210 11.44 -24.05 -1.30
CA MET A 210 12.75 -23.39 -1.31
C MET A 210 12.63 -22.06 -0.57
N ASN A 211 13.40 -21.90 0.50
CA ASN A 211 13.41 -20.65 1.27
C ASN A 211 14.15 -19.53 0.53
N GLY A 212 13.96 -18.28 0.99
CA GLY A 212 14.52 -17.10 0.32
C GLY A 212 16.04 -17.06 0.29
N TYR A 213 16.73 -17.61 1.29
CA TYR A 213 18.18 -17.68 1.30
C TYR A 213 18.71 -18.64 0.22
N GLU A 214 18.07 -19.81 0.09
CA GLU A 214 18.41 -20.80 -0.94
C GLU A 214 18.14 -20.25 -2.34
N ALA A 215 16.97 -19.62 -2.54
CA ALA A 215 16.59 -18.99 -3.80
C ALA A 215 17.60 -17.89 -4.18
N THR A 216 17.97 -17.03 -3.25
CA THR A 216 18.95 -15.97 -3.49
C THR A 216 20.30 -16.52 -3.90
N ARG A 217 20.83 -17.50 -3.16
CA ARG A 217 22.11 -18.14 -3.53
C ARG A 217 22.06 -18.80 -4.91
N ALA A 218 20.92 -19.40 -5.26
CA ALA A 218 20.72 -20.01 -6.57
C ALA A 218 20.64 -18.95 -7.68
N ILE A 219 19.89 -17.84 -7.47
CA ILE A 219 19.84 -16.71 -8.40
C ILE A 219 21.24 -16.15 -8.65
N ARG A 220 22.04 -15.90 -7.58
CA ARG A 220 23.41 -15.37 -7.69
C ARG A 220 24.37 -16.27 -8.46
N LYS A 221 24.06 -17.55 -8.62
CA LYS A 221 24.84 -18.53 -9.39
C LYS A 221 24.40 -18.73 -10.82
N LEU A 222 23.30 -18.10 -11.25
CA LEU A 222 22.83 -18.20 -12.62
C LEU A 222 23.86 -17.61 -13.60
N PRO A 223 24.03 -18.18 -14.80
CA PRO A 223 24.91 -17.65 -15.82
C PRO A 223 24.24 -16.47 -16.57
N LYS A 224 23.84 -15.45 -15.82
CA LYS A 224 23.21 -14.20 -16.32
C LYS A 224 24.00 -13.01 -15.80
N SER A 225 24.18 -11.98 -16.64
CA SER A 225 24.94 -10.78 -16.26
C SER A 225 24.30 -10.00 -15.12
N ASP A 226 22.96 -9.97 -15.05
CA ASP A 226 22.17 -9.29 -14.03
C ASP A 226 22.01 -10.10 -12.72
N ALA A 227 22.34 -11.39 -12.71
CA ALA A 227 22.18 -12.25 -11.54
C ALA A 227 22.97 -11.79 -10.31
N LEU A 228 24.11 -11.15 -10.50
CA LEU A 228 24.95 -10.62 -9.43
C LEU A 228 24.53 -9.19 -9.01
N SER A 229 23.90 -8.43 -9.91
CA SER A 229 23.65 -7.01 -9.74
C SER A 229 22.19 -6.68 -9.39
N VAL A 230 21.22 -7.55 -9.76
CA VAL A 230 19.81 -7.30 -9.42
C VAL A 230 19.65 -7.14 -7.90
N PRO A 231 19.05 -6.06 -7.41
CA PRO A 231 18.77 -5.90 -6.00
C PRO A 231 17.79 -6.98 -5.50
N ILE A 232 18.15 -7.66 -4.42
CA ILE A 232 17.28 -8.62 -3.72
C ILE A 232 17.07 -8.11 -2.31
N VAL A 233 15.82 -7.80 -1.97
CA VAL A 233 15.39 -7.29 -0.67
C VAL A 233 14.72 -8.42 0.10
N ALA A 234 15.26 -8.78 1.25
CA ALA A 234 14.65 -9.76 2.15
C ALA A 234 13.37 -9.23 2.77
N LEU A 235 12.33 -10.04 2.82
CA LEU A 235 11.12 -9.81 3.60
C LEU A 235 11.10 -10.84 4.75
N SER A 236 11.02 -10.38 6.01
CA SER A 236 10.98 -11.29 7.16
C SER A 236 9.98 -10.86 8.22
N ALA A 237 9.52 -11.82 9.01
CA ALA A 237 8.68 -11.54 10.17
C ALA A 237 9.48 -10.88 11.33
N ASN A 238 10.81 -11.02 11.34
CA ASN A 238 11.69 -10.59 12.42
C ASN A 238 12.78 -9.63 11.92
N SER A 239 13.23 -8.75 12.82
CA SER A 239 14.33 -7.80 12.57
C SER A 239 15.58 -8.09 13.42
N PHE A 240 15.80 -9.35 13.82
CA PHE A 240 16.97 -9.70 14.60
C PHE A 240 18.27 -9.54 13.80
N ALA A 241 19.34 -9.17 14.47
CA ALA A 241 20.65 -8.98 13.85
C ALA A 241 21.16 -10.25 13.14
N GLU A 242 20.79 -11.42 13.63
CA GLU A 242 21.11 -12.72 13.06
C GLU A 242 20.46 -12.91 11.68
N ASP A 243 19.18 -12.51 11.52
CA ASP A 243 18.45 -12.60 10.25
C ASP A 243 19.03 -11.65 9.20
N ILE A 244 19.42 -10.43 9.64
CA ILE A 244 20.08 -9.46 8.75
C ILE A 244 21.43 -10.00 8.25
N ASN A 245 22.22 -10.59 9.14
CA ASN A 245 23.51 -11.16 8.78
C ASN A 245 23.36 -12.38 7.85
N ALA A 246 22.36 -13.23 8.11
CA ALA A 246 22.04 -14.37 7.25
C ALA A 246 21.60 -13.93 5.84
N SER A 247 20.76 -12.89 5.74
CA SER A 247 20.32 -12.31 4.46
C SER A 247 21.51 -11.78 3.65
N ARG A 248 22.42 -11.03 4.28
CA ARG A 248 23.66 -10.56 3.64
C ARG A 248 24.56 -11.71 3.21
N GLY A 249 24.72 -12.71 4.07
CA GLY A 249 25.51 -13.91 3.77
C GLY A 249 24.93 -14.76 2.63
N ALA A 250 23.63 -14.67 2.36
CA ALA A 250 22.99 -15.28 1.21
C ALA A 250 23.16 -14.47 -0.10
N GLY A 251 23.59 -13.21 -0.01
CA GLY A 251 23.75 -12.32 -1.17
C GLY A 251 22.59 -11.37 -1.39
N MET A 252 21.73 -11.16 -0.39
CA MET A 252 20.68 -10.14 -0.42
C MET A 252 21.27 -8.76 -0.14
N ASN A 253 20.66 -7.73 -0.72
CA ASN A 253 21.17 -6.35 -0.68
C ASN A 253 20.60 -5.54 0.49
N GLU A 254 19.37 -5.84 0.88
CA GLU A 254 18.68 -5.14 1.95
C GLU A 254 17.71 -6.07 2.69
N HIS A 255 17.22 -5.61 3.86
CA HIS A 255 16.31 -6.36 4.72
C HIS A 255 15.15 -5.48 5.17
N MET A 256 13.92 -5.98 4.98
CA MET A 256 12.69 -5.35 5.44
C MET A 256 11.89 -6.31 6.32
N THR A 257 11.22 -5.74 7.30
CA THR A 257 10.29 -6.49 8.17
C THR A 257 8.88 -6.45 7.61
N LYS A 258 8.15 -7.52 7.81
CA LYS A 258 6.70 -7.57 7.61
C LYS A 258 5.99 -7.06 8.88
N PRO A 259 4.84 -6.37 8.80
CA PRO A 259 4.13 -6.01 7.58
C PRO A 259 4.86 -4.92 6.78
N LEU A 260 4.65 -4.93 5.45
CA LEU A 260 5.27 -3.94 4.57
C LEU A 260 4.72 -2.54 4.85
N GLU A 261 5.57 -1.69 5.41
CA GLU A 261 5.25 -0.27 5.61
C GLU A 261 5.53 0.52 4.33
N VAL A 262 4.50 1.18 3.79
CA VAL A 262 4.57 1.92 2.52
C VAL A 262 5.73 2.94 2.47
N PRO A 263 5.96 3.79 3.49
CA PRO A 263 7.06 4.74 3.45
C PRO A 263 8.43 4.07 3.35
N ARG A 264 8.60 2.94 4.05
CA ARG A 264 9.84 2.16 4.04
C ARG A 264 10.04 1.46 2.70
N LEU A 265 8.97 0.89 2.13
CA LEU A 265 9.00 0.26 0.80
C LEU A 265 9.44 1.28 -0.27
N ILE A 266 8.81 2.46 -0.31
CA ILE A 266 9.16 3.54 -1.24
C ILE A 266 10.62 3.96 -1.05
N ALA A 267 11.09 4.12 0.19
CA ALA A 267 12.47 4.49 0.46
C ALA A 267 13.48 3.43 -0.03
N VAL A 268 13.15 2.14 0.11
CA VAL A 268 13.96 1.02 -0.40
C VAL A 268 13.95 1.01 -1.92
N MET A 269 12.77 1.09 -2.54
CA MET A 269 12.65 1.17 -4.00
C MET A 269 13.42 2.35 -4.57
N SER A 270 13.30 3.56 -3.99
CA SER A 270 14.04 4.76 -4.42
C SER A 270 15.56 4.62 -4.31
N ARG A 271 16.04 3.83 -3.37
CA ARG A 271 17.47 3.56 -3.20
C ARG A 271 18.03 2.67 -4.29
N TRP A 272 17.26 1.66 -4.71
CA TRP A 272 17.72 0.63 -5.62
C TRP A 272 17.29 0.84 -7.07
N LEU A 273 16.13 1.44 -7.30
CA LEU A 273 15.59 1.76 -8.61
C LEU A 273 16.08 3.15 -9.03
N LYS A 274 17.08 3.19 -9.90
CA LYS A 274 17.56 4.46 -10.48
C LYS A 274 16.93 4.64 -11.84
N PRO A 275 16.50 5.87 -12.21
CA PRO A 275 16.02 6.15 -13.55
C PRO A 275 17.01 5.61 -14.57
N ARG A 276 16.53 4.84 -15.53
CA ARG A 276 17.34 4.43 -16.68
C ARG A 276 17.67 5.71 -17.43
N GLY A 277 18.92 6.19 -17.31
CA GLY A 277 19.37 7.35 -18.04
C GLY A 277 19.09 7.17 -19.54
N ASN A 278 18.48 8.21 -20.15
CA ASN A 278 18.30 8.33 -21.58
C ASN A 278 19.65 8.33 -22.28
#